data_16e982ea3c1d620877b2db4c9b0e60e3
#
_entry.id   16e982ea3c1d620877b2db4c9b0e60e3
#
_cell.length_a   1.000
_cell.length_b   1.000
_cell.length_c   1.000
_cell.angle_alpha   90.00
_cell.angle_beta   90.00
_cell.angle_gamma   90.00
#
_symmetry.space_group_name_H-M   'P 1'
#
loop_
_entity.id
_entity.type
_entity.pdbx_description
1 polymer ?
#
loop_
_entity_poly.entity_id
_entity_poly.type
_entity_poly.pdbx_seq_one_letter_code
_entity_poly.pdbx_strand_id
1 'polypeptide(L)'
;MKYFTLAIHYPQADHLNDLLGAMKQLSDTAQQIDGLLDMSAWVDDASGRVFATSTWASAEQAKAAWQKLGALAQKAPFSQWEAKPREIFMNLRQGA
;
A
#
# COMPACT_ATOMS: atom_id res chain seq x y z
N MET A 1 1.21 -16.32 12.65
CA MET A 1 0.49 -15.06 12.93
C MET A 1 0.54 -14.17 11.71
N LYS A 2 -0.60 -13.71 11.25
CA LYS A 2 -0.68 -12.83 10.08
C LYS A 2 -0.24 -11.41 10.44
N TYR A 3 0.38 -10.75 9.49
CA TYR A 3 0.75 -9.35 9.58
C TYR A 3 0.07 -8.56 8.49
N PHE A 4 -0.28 -7.33 8.80
CA PHE A 4 -1.07 -6.45 7.96
C PHE A 4 -0.34 -5.11 7.80
N THR A 5 -0.33 -4.58 6.59
CA THR A 5 0.14 -3.23 6.35
C THR A 5 -1.01 -2.37 5.86
N LEU A 6 -1.01 -1.13 6.28
CA LEU A 6 -2.02 -0.16 5.91
C LEU A 6 -1.35 1.16 5.57
N ALA A 7 -1.69 1.72 4.43
CA ALA A 7 -1.32 3.09 4.09
C ALA A 7 -2.59 3.86 3.78
N ILE A 8 -2.73 5.05 4.37
CA ILE A 8 -3.84 5.94 4.10
C ILE A 8 -3.30 7.08 3.25
N HIS A 9 -3.80 7.17 2.02
CA HIS A 9 -3.41 8.19 1.05
C HIS A 9 -4.49 9.25 0.92
N TYR A 10 -4.07 10.48 0.66
CA TYR A 10 -4.95 11.65 0.53
C TYR A 10 -4.77 12.28 -0.85
N PRO A 11 -5.17 11.59 -1.94
CA PRO A 11 -4.91 12.10 -3.28
C PRO A 11 -5.72 13.35 -3.58
N GLN A 12 -5.11 14.22 -4.37
CA GLN A 12 -5.87 15.28 -5.04
C GLN A 12 -6.82 14.63 -6.04
N ALA A 13 -8.00 15.20 -6.24
CA ALA A 13 -9.06 14.57 -7.03
C ALA A 13 -8.61 14.25 -8.47
N ASP A 14 -7.82 15.12 -9.09
CA ASP A 14 -7.31 14.94 -10.44
C ASP A 14 -6.13 13.95 -10.55
N HIS A 15 -5.61 13.46 -9.42
CA HIS A 15 -4.51 12.50 -9.36
C HIS A 15 -4.91 11.12 -8.82
N LEU A 16 -6.21 10.89 -8.59
CA LEU A 16 -6.67 9.60 -8.07
C LEU A 16 -6.28 8.44 -8.98
N ASN A 17 -6.47 8.58 -10.27
CA ASN A 17 -6.15 7.52 -11.22
C ASN A 17 -4.64 7.28 -11.33
N ASP A 18 -3.82 8.32 -11.20
CA ASP A 18 -2.37 8.17 -11.17
C ASP A 18 -1.93 7.33 -9.97
N LEU A 19 -2.49 7.64 -8.79
CA LEU A 19 -2.21 6.91 -7.56
C LEU A 19 -2.63 5.44 -7.68
N LEU A 20 -3.85 5.18 -8.16
CA LEU A 20 -4.35 3.82 -8.32
C LEU A 20 -3.54 3.02 -9.33
N GLY A 21 -3.08 3.66 -10.40
CA GLY A 21 -2.20 3.03 -11.39
C GLY A 21 -0.87 2.59 -10.78
N ALA A 22 -0.26 3.42 -9.95
CA ALA A 22 0.98 3.08 -9.25
C ALA A 22 0.76 1.93 -8.27
N MET A 23 -0.36 1.93 -7.55
CA MET A 23 -0.72 0.85 -6.63
C MET A 23 -0.94 -0.48 -7.35
N LYS A 24 -1.53 -0.44 -8.54
CA LYS A 24 -1.70 -1.64 -9.35
C LYS A 24 -0.35 -2.22 -9.76
N GLN A 25 0.61 -1.40 -10.14
CA GLN A 25 1.96 -1.85 -10.46
C GLN A 25 2.64 -2.50 -9.26
N LEU A 26 2.50 -1.90 -8.07
CA LEU A 26 3.02 -2.49 -6.83
C LEU A 26 2.38 -3.84 -6.56
N SER A 27 1.06 -3.92 -6.70
CA SER A 27 0.32 -5.16 -6.49
C SER A 27 0.74 -6.25 -7.47
N ASP A 28 0.88 -5.92 -8.74
CA ASP A 28 1.31 -6.89 -9.76
C ASP A 28 2.71 -7.44 -9.44
N THR A 29 3.62 -6.59 -8.99
CA THR A 29 4.96 -7.02 -8.57
C THR A 29 4.88 -7.88 -7.32
N ALA A 30 4.06 -7.49 -6.35
CA ALA A 30 3.92 -8.18 -5.07
C ALA A 30 3.33 -9.59 -5.21
N GLN A 31 2.52 -9.84 -6.24
CA GLN A 31 1.94 -11.17 -6.47
C GLN A 31 3.00 -12.26 -6.63
N GLN A 32 4.23 -11.91 -6.97
CA GLN A 32 5.32 -12.85 -7.17
C GLN A 32 6.19 -13.00 -5.92
N ILE A 33 5.85 -12.32 -4.82
CA ILE A 33 6.63 -12.35 -3.59
C ILE A 33 6.02 -13.36 -2.62
N ASP A 34 6.86 -14.23 -2.08
CA ASP A 34 6.42 -15.24 -1.11
C ASP A 34 5.84 -14.59 0.14
N GLY A 35 4.78 -15.18 0.66
CA GLY A 35 4.15 -14.76 1.90
C GLY A 35 2.99 -13.78 1.73
N LEU A 36 2.78 -13.24 0.53
CA LEU A 36 1.64 -12.38 0.28
C LEU A 36 0.34 -13.19 0.29
N LEU A 37 -0.60 -12.80 1.13
CA LEU A 37 -1.93 -13.40 1.20
C LEU A 37 -2.98 -12.56 0.48
N ASP A 38 -2.86 -11.24 0.58
CA ASP A 38 -3.76 -10.31 -0.10
C ASP A 38 -3.12 -8.94 -0.21
N MET A 39 -3.42 -8.24 -1.31
CA MET A 39 -3.03 -6.85 -1.49
C MET A 39 -4.16 -6.14 -2.25
N SER A 40 -4.64 -5.03 -1.70
CA SER A 40 -5.80 -4.32 -2.23
C SER A 40 -5.67 -2.82 -2.02
N ALA A 41 -6.39 -2.06 -2.84
CA ALA A 41 -6.56 -0.63 -2.66
C ALA A 41 -8.07 -0.34 -2.65
N TRP A 42 -8.50 0.48 -1.70
CA TRP A 42 -9.90 0.81 -1.46
C TRP A 42 -10.09 2.31 -1.54
N VAL A 43 -11.04 2.77 -2.35
CA VAL A 43 -11.37 4.18 -2.44
C VAL A 43 -12.55 4.48 -1.53
N ASP A 44 -12.39 5.45 -0.64
CA ASP A 44 -13.50 5.98 0.14
C ASP A 44 -14.12 7.15 -0.62
N ASP A 45 -15.23 6.91 -1.29
CA ASP A 45 -15.87 7.93 -2.12
C ASP A 45 -16.38 9.12 -1.30
N ALA A 46 -16.68 8.92 -0.02
CA ALA A 46 -17.17 10.00 0.84
C ALA A 46 -16.07 11.01 1.18
N SER A 47 -14.82 10.55 1.39
CA SER A 47 -13.73 11.44 1.79
C SER A 47 -12.65 11.62 0.72
N GLY A 48 -12.66 10.80 -0.32
CA GLY A 48 -11.61 10.79 -1.34
C GLY A 48 -10.31 10.12 -0.90
N ARG A 49 -10.27 9.52 0.30
CA ARG A 49 -9.08 8.81 0.78
C ARG A 49 -8.95 7.45 0.10
N VAL A 50 -7.71 6.99 -0.03
CA VAL A 50 -7.41 5.65 -0.54
C VAL A 50 -6.70 4.85 0.54
N PHE A 51 -7.20 3.65 0.81
CA PHE A 51 -6.64 2.74 1.79
C PHE A 51 -5.92 1.62 1.05
N ALA A 52 -4.59 1.60 1.11
CA ALA A 52 -3.80 0.52 0.52
C ALA A 52 -3.50 -0.50 1.62
N THR A 53 -3.87 -1.75 1.38
CA THR A 53 -3.75 -2.81 2.37
C THR A 53 -2.95 -3.98 1.82
N SER A 54 -2.19 -4.65 2.68
CA SER A 54 -1.59 -5.93 2.35
C SER A 54 -1.56 -6.83 3.57
N THR A 55 -1.79 -8.12 3.35
CA THR A 55 -1.75 -9.14 4.40
C THR A 55 -0.64 -10.14 4.07
N TRP A 56 0.18 -10.46 5.05
CA TRP A 56 1.35 -11.31 4.91
C TRP A 56 1.29 -12.49 5.88
N ALA A 57 1.82 -13.63 5.48
CA ALA A 57 1.84 -14.84 6.29
C ALA A 57 2.70 -14.68 7.55
N SER A 58 3.75 -13.84 7.50
CA SER A 58 4.63 -13.58 8.64
C SER A 58 5.20 -12.18 8.58
N ALA A 59 5.68 -11.69 9.72
CA ALA A 59 6.37 -10.40 9.83
C ALA A 59 7.66 -10.37 8.99
N GLU A 60 8.39 -11.47 8.98
CA GLU A 60 9.64 -11.57 8.24
C GLU A 60 9.42 -11.44 6.74
N GLN A 61 8.40 -12.11 6.22
CA GLN A 61 8.06 -12.05 4.82
C GLN A 61 7.56 -10.66 4.43
N ALA A 62 6.76 -10.03 5.28
CA ALA A 62 6.31 -8.65 5.06
C ALA A 62 7.50 -7.68 4.99
N LYS A 63 8.44 -7.79 5.94
CA LYS A 63 9.62 -6.93 6.00
C LYS A 63 10.50 -7.11 4.76
N ALA A 64 10.77 -8.35 4.36
CA ALA A 64 11.58 -8.64 3.19
C ALA A 64 10.92 -8.11 1.91
N ALA A 65 9.60 -8.27 1.79
CA ALA A 65 8.85 -7.78 0.63
C ALA A 65 8.91 -6.26 0.52
N TRP A 66 8.70 -5.55 1.64
CA TRP A 66 8.68 -4.08 1.60
C TRP A 66 10.05 -3.45 1.38
N GLN A 67 11.14 -4.17 1.59
CA GLN A 67 12.46 -3.72 1.15
C GLN A 67 12.50 -3.56 -0.38
N LYS A 68 11.86 -4.48 -1.11
CA LYS A 68 11.78 -4.45 -2.58
C LYS A 68 10.68 -3.50 -3.06
N LEU A 69 9.49 -3.60 -2.49
CA LEU A 69 8.36 -2.79 -2.90
C LEU A 69 8.55 -1.32 -2.55
N GLY A 70 9.20 -1.02 -1.45
CA GLY A 70 9.52 0.35 -1.07
C GLY A 70 10.42 1.05 -2.09
N ALA A 71 11.41 0.34 -2.61
CA ALA A 71 12.28 0.88 -3.65
C ALA A 71 11.49 1.20 -4.93
N LEU A 72 10.54 0.34 -5.30
CA LEU A 72 9.67 0.57 -6.45
C LEU A 72 8.71 1.74 -6.18
N ALA A 73 8.15 1.82 -4.98
CA ALA A 73 7.24 2.90 -4.58
C ALA A 73 7.92 4.28 -4.62
N GLN A 74 9.21 4.35 -4.28
CA GLN A 74 9.96 5.62 -4.32
C GLN A 74 10.08 6.21 -5.72
N LYS A 75 9.88 5.41 -6.76
CA LYS A 75 9.91 5.88 -8.15
C LYS A 75 8.63 6.62 -8.54
N ALA A 76 7.55 6.45 -7.80
CA ALA A 76 6.29 7.12 -8.06
C ALA A 76 6.27 8.48 -7.34
N PRO A 77 5.78 9.55 -8.00
CA PRO A 77 5.77 10.88 -7.40
C PRO A 77 4.58 11.09 -6.48
N PHE A 78 4.44 10.25 -5.45
CA PHE A 78 3.31 10.30 -4.53
C PHE A 78 3.11 11.68 -3.89
N SER A 79 4.20 12.37 -3.54
CA SER A 79 4.10 13.69 -2.93
C SER A 79 3.48 14.74 -3.85
N GLN A 80 3.57 14.54 -5.17
CA GLN A 80 2.95 15.44 -6.15
C GLN A 80 1.46 15.13 -6.34
N TRP A 81 1.05 13.90 -6.07
CA TRP A 81 -0.33 13.46 -6.24
C TRP A 81 -1.18 13.69 -5.00
N GLU A 82 -0.56 13.81 -3.83
CA GLU A 82 -1.26 13.87 -2.56
C GLU A 82 -1.40 15.29 -2.03
N ALA A 83 -2.57 15.59 -1.47
CA ALA A 83 -2.87 16.89 -0.85
C ALA A 83 -2.15 17.05 0.48
N LYS A 84 -1.85 15.95 1.17
CA LYS A 84 -1.09 15.92 2.42
C LYS A 84 -0.36 14.58 2.54
N PRO A 85 0.67 14.48 3.42
CA PRO A 85 1.44 13.25 3.55
C PRO A 85 0.59 12.05 3.93
N ARG A 86 0.89 10.91 3.31
CA ARG A 86 0.23 9.64 3.62
C ARG A 86 0.64 9.13 5.00
N GLU A 87 -0.23 8.36 5.62
CA GLU A 87 0.04 7.67 6.87
C GLU A 87 0.32 6.20 6.58
N ILE A 88 1.38 5.65 7.17
CA ILE A 88 1.81 4.28 6.89
C ILE A 88 1.95 3.51 8.20
N PHE A 89 1.35 2.31 8.24
CA PHE A 89 1.39 1.39 9.36
C PHE A 89 1.90 0.05 8.85
N MET A 90 3.12 -0.35 9.22
CA MET A 90 3.80 -1.51 8.65
C MET A 90 3.87 -2.71 9.58
N ASN A 91 3.52 -2.54 10.85
CA ASN A 91 3.73 -3.56 11.88
C ASN A 91 2.44 -3.98 12.58
N LEU A 92 1.33 -3.99 11.86
CA LEU A 92 0.05 -4.39 12.44
C LEU A 92 -0.04 -5.91 12.48
N ARG A 93 -0.31 -6.45 13.65
CA ARG A 93 -0.55 -7.88 13.83
C ARG A 93 -2.01 -8.13 14.16
N GLN A 94 -2.47 -9.33 13.84
CA GLN A 94 -3.83 -9.72 14.22
C GLN A 94 -3.94 -9.81 15.75
N GLY A 95 -4.83 -9.04 16.32
CA GLY A 95 -5.05 -9.01 17.78
C GLY A 95 -6.28 -9.77 18.25
N ALA A 96 -7.16 -10.07 17.31
CA ALA A 96 -8.40 -10.79 17.63
C ALA A 96 -8.93 -11.55 16.43
#